data_57536d4939a856e89e6de856875aecb1
#
_entry.id   57536d4939a856e89e6de856875aecb1
#
_cell.length_a   1.000
_cell.length_b   1.000
_cell.length_c   1.000
_cell.angle_alpha   90.00
_cell.angle_beta   90.00
_cell.angle_gamma   90.00
#
_symmetry.space_group_name_H-M   'P 1'
#
loop_
_entity.id
_entity.type
_entity.pdbx_description
1 polymer ?
#
loop_
_entity_poly.entity_id
_entity_poly.type
_entity_poly.pdbx_seq_one_letter_code
_entity_poly.pdbx_strand_id
1 'polypeptide(L)'
;KAFIWRDGDIQPVEHPDRIDMDTFTGYERQRSQVVNNTLSFIQGKSCNNCLLYGDKGTGKSSTVTAIANEFRKDGLRIVEMPKDRLIDFPLLVDKIAALPLKFIIFIDDLSFQHQDQSYTTLKAVLEGGLAARPDNALIYATSNRRHLVKESISDRTHTVDDINVRDNMQESLSLSDRFGLAVCYTIPSKNDFLEIVYSLAEQRGVKMTHEELALGAEQFALSRGGRSPRCARQYVESLFC
;
A
#
# COMPACT_ATOMS: atom_id res chain seq x y z
N LYS A 1 3.26 -8.92 15.19
CA LYS A 1 1.94 -9.54 14.95
C LYS A 1 1.09 -8.58 14.12
N ALA A 2 0.23 -9.12 13.24
CA ALA A 2 -0.75 -8.38 12.47
C ALA A 2 -2.11 -8.45 13.16
N PHE A 3 -2.84 -7.36 13.07
CA PHE A 3 -4.17 -7.19 13.65
C PHE A 3 -5.09 -6.55 12.61
N ILE A 4 -6.38 -6.68 12.81
CA ILE A 4 -7.43 -6.02 12.03
C ILE A 4 -8.41 -5.34 12.97
N TRP A 5 -8.86 -4.14 12.59
CA TRP A 5 -9.96 -3.45 13.26
C TRP A 5 -11.29 -4.06 12.84
N ARG A 6 -12.01 -4.67 13.76
CA ARG A 6 -13.31 -5.28 13.52
C ARG A 6 -14.18 -5.17 14.77
N ASP A 7 -15.46 -4.85 14.57
CA ASP A 7 -16.49 -4.79 15.63
C ASP A 7 -16.08 -3.92 16.82
N GLY A 8 -15.41 -2.78 16.54
CA GLY A 8 -14.96 -1.84 17.57
C GLY A 8 -13.76 -2.32 18.39
N ASP A 9 -13.03 -3.33 17.93
CA ASP A 9 -11.86 -3.85 18.63
C ASP A 9 -10.71 -4.27 17.71
N ILE A 10 -9.50 -4.39 18.30
CA ILE A 10 -8.28 -4.85 17.64
C ILE A 10 -8.20 -6.37 17.76
N GLN A 11 -8.48 -7.06 16.67
CA GLN A 11 -8.47 -8.53 16.63
C GLN A 11 -7.17 -9.05 15.99
N PRO A 12 -6.54 -10.09 16.55
CA PRO A 12 -5.35 -10.69 15.94
C PRO A 12 -5.71 -11.40 14.64
N VAL A 13 -4.84 -11.27 13.63
CA VAL A 13 -4.92 -12.08 12.40
C VAL A 13 -4.29 -13.42 12.70
N GLU A 14 -5.08 -14.52 12.59
CA GLU A 14 -4.62 -15.88 12.92
C GLU A 14 -3.54 -16.38 11.97
N HIS A 15 -3.70 -16.12 10.68
CA HIS A 15 -2.78 -16.54 9.61
C HIS A 15 -2.26 -15.32 8.83
N PRO A 16 -1.35 -14.52 9.41
CA PRO A 16 -0.79 -13.37 8.69
C PRO A 16 0.13 -13.84 7.57
N ASP A 17 0.09 -13.12 6.45
CA ASP A 17 1.02 -13.34 5.34
C ASP A 17 2.47 -13.22 5.82
N ARG A 18 3.25 -14.28 5.57
CA ARG A 18 4.68 -14.32 5.89
C ARG A 18 5.48 -13.88 4.66
N ILE A 19 5.45 -12.61 4.42
CA ILE A 19 6.22 -12.00 3.33
C ILE A 19 7.51 -11.48 3.94
N ASP A 20 8.65 -11.99 3.46
CA ASP A 20 9.97 -11.54 3.87
C ASP A 20 10.50 -10.49 2.89
N MET A 21 11.19 -9.46 3.40
CA MET A 21 11.78 -8.41 2.57
C MET A 21 12.79 -8.95 1.56
N ASP A 22 13.52 -9.99 1.93
CA ASP A 22 14.55 -10.62 1.09
C ASP A 22 13.97 -11.38 -0.12
N THR A 23 12.69 -11.71 -0.09
CA THR A 23 12.03 -12.42 -1.20
C THR A 23 11.58 -11.50 -2.33
N PHE A 24 11.69 -10.19 -2.14
CA PHE A 24 11.29 -9.21 -3.15
C PHE A 24 12.43 -8.90 -4.11
N THR A 25 12.13 -8.98 -5.40
CA THR A 25 12.97 -8.46 -6.48
C THR A 25 12.30 -7.24 -7.10
N GLY A 26 13.08 -6.21 -7.41
CA GLY A 26 12.60 -4.94 -7.95
C GLY A 26 12.07 -3.96 -6.90
N TYR A 27 11.91 -2.71 -7.27
CA TYR A 27 11.44 -1.61 -6.42
C TYR A 27 12.30 -1.32 -5.18
N GLU A 28 13.60 -1.59 -5.22
CA GLU A 28 14.55 -1.40 -4.10
C GLU A 28 14.53 0.03 -3.59
N ARG A 29 14.49 1.02 -4.50
CA ARG A 29 14.43 2.44 -4.15
C ARG A 29 13.14 2.76 -3.39
N GLN A 30 12.00 2.30 -3.88
CA GLN A 30 10.70 2.52 -3.25
C GLN A 30 10.65 1.88 -1.87
N ARG A 31 11.06 0.62 -1.77
CA ARG A 31 11.12 -0.11 -0.49
C ARG A 31 12.04 0.58 0.51
N SER A 32 13.23 0.98 0.08
CA SER A 32 14.19 1.68 0.96
C SER A 32 13.62 2.96 1.54
N GLN A 33 12.83 3.73 0.78
CA GLN A 33 12.17 4.93 1.29
C GLN A 33 11.20 4.60 2.42
N VAL A 34 10.36 3.56 2.26
CA VAL A 34 9.36 3.15 3.27
C VAL A 34 10.06 2.54 4.49
N VAL A 35 11.08 1.71 4.29
CA VAL A 35 11.90 1.12 5.35
C VAL A 35 12.57 2.21 6.19
N ASN A 36 13.24 3.18 5.56
CA ASN A 36 13.93 4.26 6.26
C ASN A 36 12.96 5.13 7.08
N ASN A 37 11.77 5.42 6.54
CA ASN A 37 10.71 6.12 7.27
C ASN A 37 10.23 5.32 8.49
N THR A 38 10.06 4.00 8.33
CA THR A 38 9.68 3.11 9.43
C THR A 38 10.76 3.00 10.50
N LEU A 39 12.03 2.89 10.10
CA LEU A 39 13.17 2.88 11.02
C LEU A 39 13.24 4.18 11.83
N SER A 40 13.06 5.32 11.18
CA SER A 40 13.00 6.63 11.88
C SER A 40 11.90 6.66 12.92
N PHE A 41 10.72 6.12 12.59
CA PHE A 41 9.59 6.01 13.51
C PHE A 41 9.90 5.12 14.72
N ILE A 42 10.48 3.93 14.51
CA ILE A 42 10.86 3.00 15.58
C ILE A 42 11.89 3.64 16.51
N GLN A 43 12.85 4.41 15.94
CA GLN A 43 13.88 5.13 16.68
C GLN A 43 13.37 6.42 17.37
N GLY A 44 12.10 6.78 17.25
CA GLY A 44 11.55 8.00 17.81
C GLY A 44 12.02 9.28 17.10
N LYS A 45 12.52 9.17 15.87
CA LYS A 45 12.92 10.30 15.03
C LYS A 45 11.73 10.83 14.22
N SER A 46 11.93 11.99 13.57
CA SER A 46 10.94 12.56 12.66
C SER A 46 10.63 11.59 11.52
N CYS A 47 9.36 11.38 11.26
CA CYS A 47 8.83 10.46 10.25
C CYS A 47 7.45 10.92 9.77
N ASN A 48 7.04 10.43 8.61
CA ASN A 48 5.82 10.84 7.94
C ASN A 48 4.81 9.70 7.82
N ASN A 49 3.52 10.04 7.72
CA ASN A 49 2.54 9.10 7.16
C ASN A 49 2.95 8.78 5.72
N CYS A 50 2.64 7.57 5.25
CA CYS A 50 3.13 7.09 3.95
C CYS A 50 1.97 6.65 3.04
N LEU A 51 1.96 7.17 1.82
CA LEU A 51 1.07 6.72 0.74
C LEU A 51 1.89 5.98 -0.31
N LEU A 52 1.61 4.68 -0.51
CA LEU A 52 2.14 3.91 -1.62
C LEU A 52 1.07 3.90 -2.72
N TYR A 53 1.35 4.53 -3.85
CA TYR A 53 0.37 4.64 -4.94
C TYR A 53 0.93 4.13 -6.26
N GLY A 54 0.07 3.85 -7.23
CA GLY A 54 0.46 3.43 -8.58
C GLY A 54 -0.22 2.14 -9.03
N ASP A 55 0.37 1.45 -9.99
CA ASP A 55 -0.27 0.37 -10.72
C ASP A 55 -0.61 -0.86 -9.86
N LYS A 56 -1.65 -1.58 -10.26
CA LYS A 56 -2.08 -2.81 -9.56
C LYS A 56 -1.04 -3.92 -9.68
N GLY A 57 -0.89 -4.72 -8.63
CA GLY A 57 -0.01 -5.89 -8.63
C GLY A 57 1.49 -5.58 -8.53
N THR A 58 1.88 -4.34 -8.23
CA THR A 58 3.27 -3.89 -8.09
C THR A 58 3.89 -4.14 -6.71
N GLY A 59 3.13 -4.69 -5.75
CA GLY A 59 3.67 -5.07 -4.44
C GLY A 59 3.53 -4.01 -3.34
N LYS A 60 2.69 -2.97 -3.51
CA LYS A 60 2.45 -1.92 -2.50
C LYS A 60 2.07 -2.48 -1.13
N SER A 61 0.96 -3.21 -1.06
CA SER A 61 0.46 -3.82 0.18
C SER A 61 1.44 -4.84 0.75
N SER A 62 2.07 -5.64 -0.13
CA SER A 62 3.11 -6.60 0.25
C SER A 62 4.32 -5.93 0.90
N THR A 63 4.72 -4.73 0.44
CA THR A 63 5.80 -3.95 1.05
C THR A 63 5.47 -3.57 2.50
N VAL A 64 4.24 -3.10 2.75
CA VAL A 64 3.81 -2.74 4.12
C VAL A 64 3.76 -3.95 5.04
N THR A 65 3.26 -5.08 4.54
CA THR A 65 3.21 -6.35 5.30
C THR A 65 4.62 -6.86 5.61
N ALA A 66 5.53 -6.84 4.65
CA ALA A 66 6.91 -7.27 4.84
C ALA A 66 7.65 -6.42 5.89
N ILE A 67 7.49 -5.09 5.85
CA ILE A 67 8.04 -4.16 6.85
C ILE A 67 7.50 -4.50 8.25
N ALA A 68 6.20 -4.78 8.37
CA ALA A 68 5.61 -5.14 9.67
C ALA A 68 6.14 -6.48 10.20
N ASN A 69 6.49 -7.43 9.32
CA ASN A 69 7.12 -8.70 9.70
C ASN A 69 8.57 -8.50 10.14
N GLU A 70 9.34 -7.73 9.38
CA GLU A 70 10.76 -7.41 9.62
C GLU A 70 10.95 -6.79 11.01
N PHE A 71 10.25 -5.69 11.28
CA PHE A 71 10.40 -4.92 12.53
C PHE A 71 9.52 -5.40 13.69
N ARG A 72 8.95 -6.60 13.59
CA ARG A 72 8.12 -7.14 14.66
C ARG A 72 8.88 -7.30 15.99
N LYS A 73 10.15 -7.65 15.92
CA LYS A 73 11.02 -7.82 17.10
C LYS A 73 11.35 -6.48 17.76
N ASP A 74 11.33 -5.40 16.99
CA ASP A 74 11.60 -4.04 17.44
C ASP A 74 10.35 -3.35 18.00
N GLY A 75 9.31 -4.10 18.30
CA GLY A 75 8.09 -3.59 18.90
C GLY A 75 7.05 -3.05 17.92
N LEU A 76 7.28 -3.18 16.59
CA LEU A 76 6.31 -2.74 15.59
C LEU A 76 5.12 -3.71 15.50
N ARG A 77 3.94 -3.14 15.37
CA ARG A 77 2.66 -3.85 15.12
C ARG A 77 1.96 -3.19 13.94
N ILE A 78 1.21 -3.98 13.18
CA ILE A 78 0.33 -3.46 12.13
C ILE A 78 -1.11 -3.73 12.50
N VAL A 79 -1.95 -2.72 12.34
CA VAL A 79 -3.41 -2.84 12.47
C VAL A 79 -4.03 -2.41 11.16
N GLU A 80 -4.63 -3.34 10.44
CA GLU A 80 -5.40 -3.03 9.25
C GLU A 80 -6.71 -2.37 9.65
N MET A 81 -6.96 -1.18 9.11
CA MET A 81 -8.18 -0.42 9.25
C MET A 81 -8.96 -0.47 7.93
N PRO A 82 -10.08 -1.21 7.86
CA PRO A 82 -10.93 -1.21 6.67
C PRO A 82 -11.43 0.20 6.34
N LYS A 83 -11.42 0.56 5.06
CA LYS A 83 -11.76 1.93 4.62
C LYS A 83 -13.19 2.36 4.98
N ASP A 84 -14.12 1.42 5.04
CA ASP A 84 -15.51 1.63 5.45
C ASP A 84 -15.67 1.81 6.98
N ARG A 85 -14.60 1.56 7.73
CA ARG A 85 -14.54 1.73 9.19
C ARG A 85 -13.69 2.92 9.63
N LEU A 86 -13.27 3.79 8.73
CA LEU A 86 -12.45 4.97 9.06
C LEU A 86 -13.12 5.90 10.06
N ILE A 87 -14.43 5.89 10.17
CA ILE A 87 -15.17 6.65 11.20
C ILE A 87 -14.81 6.21 12.64
N ASP A 88 -14.35 4.97 12.80
CA ASP A 88 -13.93 4.41 14.09
C ASP A 88 -12.46 4.77 14.41
N PHE A 89 -11.77 5.54 13.58
CA PHE A 89 -10.36 5.87 13.76
C PHE A 89 -10.04 6.43 15.15
N PRO A 90 -10.84 7.36 15.73
CA PRO A 90 -10.60 7.84 17.08
C PRO A 90 -10.61 6.72 18.14
N LEU A 91 -11.53 5.76 18.01
CA LEU A 91 -11.62 4.62 18.94
C LEU A 91 -10.39 3.72 18.85
N LEU A 92 -9.85 3.49 17.64
CA LEU A 92 -8.61 2.76 17.47
C LEU A 92 -7.45 3.51 18.12
N VAL A 93 -7.34 4.81 17.88
CA VAL A 93 -6.29 5.67 18.44
C VAL A 93 -6.30 5.60 19.97
N ASP A 94 -7.45 5.74 20.62
CA ASP A 94 -7.59 5.69 22.07
C ASP A 94 -7.10 4.34 22.64
N LYS A 95 -7.36 3.23 21.93
CA LYS A 95 -6.93 1.89 22.35
C LYS A 95 -5.42 1.69 22.25
N ILE A 96 -4.74 2.27 21.25
CA ILE A 96 -3.31 2.05 21.04
C ILE A 96 -2.43 3.11 21.70
N ALA A 97 -2.94 4.31 21.99
CA ALA A 97 -2.16 5.44 22.49
C ALA A 97 -1.39 5.14 23.79
N ALA A 98 -2.01 4.38 24.71
CA ALA A 98 -1.41 4.03 25.99
C ALA A 98 -0.48 2.80 25.94
N LEU A 99 -0.38 2.13 24.81
CA LEU A 99 0.42 0.90 24.68
C LEU A 99 1.89 1.23 24.40
N PRO A 100 2.86 0.54 25.06
CA PRO A 100 4.29 0.76 24.90
C PRO A 100 4.82 0.07 23.63
N LEU A 101 4.12 0.20 22.51
CA LEU A 101 4.42 -0.39 21.23
C LEU A 101 4.27 0.64 20.13
N LYS A 102 4.92 0.42 18.98
CA LYS A 102 4.76 1.23 17.78
C LYS A 102 3.75 0.59 16.84
N PHE A 103 2.86 1.39 16.26
CA PHE A 103 1.79 0.90 15.40
C PHE A 103 1.85 1.52 14.01
N ILE A 104 1.70 0.70 12.98
CA ILE A 104 1.30 1.12 11.65
C ILE A 104 -0.21 0.86 11.53
N ILE A 105 -1.00 1.92 11.38
CA ILE A 105 -2.40 1.83 11.00
C ILE A 105 -2.41 1.74 9.47
N PHE A 106 -2.77 0.58 8.95
CA PHE A 106 -2.69 0.26 7.53
C PHE A 106 -4.07 0.34 6.87
N ILE A 107 -4.19 1.16 5.83
CA ILE A 107 -5.41 1.32 5.04
C ILE A 107 -5.10 0.85 3.62
N ASP A 108 -5.60 -0.35 3.27
CA ASP A 108 -5.34 -0.94 1.95
C ASP A 108 -6.38 -0.50 0.91
N ASP A 109 -5.94 -0.36 -0.35
CA ASP A 109 -6.74 0.03 -1.53
C ASP A 109 -7.61 1.29 -1.30
N LEU A 110 -6.98 2.33 -0.76
CA LEU A 110 -7.62 3.59 -0.46
C LEU A 110 -8.12 4.27 -1.75
N SER A 111 -9.42 4.43 -1.85
CA SER A 111 -10.08 5.16 -2.93
C SER A 111 -11.44 5.65 -2.45
N PHE A 112 -11.77 6.91 -2.73
CA PHE A 112 -13.02 7.53 -2.32
C PHE A 112 -13.93 7.80 -3.51
N GLN A 113 -15.22 7.83 -3.25
CA GLN A 113 -16.23 8.40 -4.14
C GLN A 113 -16.53 9.82 -3.68
N HIS A 114 -17.16 10.63 -4.55
CA HIS A 114 -17.64 11.93 -4.15
C HIS A 114 -18.59 11.82 -2.94
N GLN A 115 -18.39 12.69 -1.92
CA GLN A 115 -19.18 12.74 -0.68
C GLN A 115 -19.00 11.52 0.27
N ASP A 116 -17.89 10.82 0.20
CA ASP A 116 -17.59 9.73 1.13
C ASP A 116 -17.22 10.30 2.53
N GLN A 117 -17.98 9.92 3.56
CA GLN A 117 -17.69 10.32 4.94
C GLN A 117 -16.29 9.87 5.39
N SER A 118 -15.83 8.73 4.88
CA SER A 118 -14.49 8.19 5.16
C SER A 118 -13.39 9.14 4.67
N TYR A 119 -13.62 9.86 3.56
CA TYR A 119 -12.71 10.89 3.06
C TYR A 119 -12.54 12.04 4.06
N THR A 120 -13.66 12.58 4.55
CA THR A 120 -13.65 13.70 5.51
C THR A 120 -12.98 13.29 6.82
N THR A 121 -13.22 12.08 7.30
CA THR A 121 -12.59 11.53 8.50
C THR A 121 -11.08 11.40 8.31
N LEU A 122 -10.62 10.79 7.22
CA LEU A 122 -9.18 10.63 6.98
C LEU A 122 -8.48 11.97 6.79
N LYS A 123 -9.13 12.92 6.12
CA LYS A 123 -8.61 14.30 5.98
C LYS A 123 -8.39 14.94 7.34
N ALA A 124 -9.38 14.89 8.24
CA ALA A 124 -9.28 15.45 9.59
C ALA A 124 -8.15 14.79 10.41
N VAL A 125 -7.99 13.48 10.28
CA VAL A 125 -6.92 12.71 10.96
C VAL A 125 -5.53 13.11 10.44
N LEU A 126 -5.36 13.27 9.14
CA LEU A 126 -4.07 13.63 8.54
C LEU A 126 -3.71 15.11 8.79
N GLU A 127 -4.70 15.99 8.94
CA GLU A 127 -4.52 17.41 9.26
C GLU A 127 -4.15 17.65 10.74
N GLY A 128 -4.23 16.65 11.60
CA GLY A 128 -3.93 16.79 13.01
C GLY A 128 -5.04 17.49 13.81
N GLY A 129 -6.31 17.21 13.48
CA GLY A 129 -7.48 17.69 14.25
C GLY A 129 -7.48 17.21 15.70
N LEU A 130 -8.58 17.46 16.46
CA LEU A 130 -8.71 17.09 17.88
C LEU A 130 -8.46 15.59 18.17
N ALA A 131 -8.65 14.71 17.18
CA ALA A 131 -8.29 13.30 17.23
C ALA A 131 -6.96 13.07 16.48
N ALA A 132 -5.92 13.80 16.87
CA ALA A 132 -4.60 13.68 16.26
C ALA A 132 -4.02 12.26 16.45
N ARG A 133 -3.28 11.80 15.46
CA ARG A 133 -2.49 10.57 15.54
C ARG A 133 -1.55 10.61 16.76
N PRO A 134 -1.51 9.58 17.61
CA PRO A 134 -0.60 9.53 18.74
C PRO A 134 0.85 9.30 18.27
N ASP A 135 1.83 9.67 19.10
CA ASP A 135 3.26 9.57 18.77
C ASP A 135 3.75 8.13 18.52
N ASN A 136 2.98 7.15 18.96
CA ASN A 136 3.27 5.74 18.79
C ASN A 136 2.56 5.10 17.58
N ALA A 137 1.93 5.90 16.70
CA ALA A 137 1.28 5.39 15.49
C ALA A 137 1.72 6.14 14.22
N LEU A 138 1.80 5.45 13.09
CA LEU A 138 1.91 5.99 11.73
C LEU A 138 0.76 5.47 10.88
N ILE A 139 0.33 6.27 9.91
CA ILE A 139 -0.67 5.86 8.92
C ILE A 139 0.04 5.50 7.63
N TYR A 140 -0.12 4.26 7.18
CA TYR A 140 0.32 3.80 5.88
C TYR A 140 -0.90 3.45 5.06
N ALA A 141 -0.96 3.98 3.84
CA ALA A 141 -2.05 3.67 2.92
C ALA A 141 -1.52 3.21 1.57
N THR A 142 -2.28 2.34 0.91
CA THR A 142 -2.03 2.02 -0.50
C THR A 142 -3.16 2.54 -1.37
N SER A 143 -2.85 2.89 -2.62
CA SER A 143 -3.84 3.25 -3.62
C SER A 143 -3.41 2.81 -5.01
N ASN A 144 -4.38 2.46 -5.83
CA ASN A 144 -4.15 2.18 -7.24
C ASN A 144 -4.14 3.46 -8.10
N ARG A 145 -4.25 4.64 -7.48
CA ARG A 145 -4.25 5.96 -8.13
C ARG A 145 -3.46 6.95 -7.28
N ARG A 146 -2.84 7.92 -7.93
CA ARG A 146 -2.27 9.08 -7.23
C ARG A 146 -3.36 9.97 -6.64
N HIS A 147 -4.44 10.13 -7.40
CA HIS A 147 -5.62 10.88 -6.97
C HIS A 147 -6.58 9.91 -6.26
N LEU A 148 -6.81 10.13 -4.98
CA LEU A 148 -7.57 9.22 -4.13
C LEU A 148 -9.08 9.27 -4.39
N VAL A 149 -9.58 10.31 -5.05
CA VAL A 149 -11.00 10.46 -5.42
C VAL A 149 -11.23 10.00 -6.87
N LYS A 150 -12.27 9.23 -7.12
CA LYS A 150 -12.65 8.78 -8.46
C LYS A 150 -13.29 9.93 -9.24
N GLU A 151 -12.80 10.22 -10.44
CA GLU A 151 -13.50 11.02 -11.41
C GLU A 151 -14.70 10.24 -11.97
N SER A 152 -15.88 10.84 -12.01
CA SER A 152 -17.03 10.27 -12.72
C SER A 152 -16.88 10.52 -14.22
N ILE A 153 -17.19 9.52 -15.05
CA ILE A 153 -17.17 9.66 -16.52
C ILE A 153 -18.26 10.64 -16.99
N SER A 154 -19.32 10.84 -16.19
CA SER A 154 -20.37 11.82 -16.46
C SER A 154 -19.87 13.28 -16.40
N ASP A 155 -18.78 13.54 -15.70
CA ASP A 155 -18.20 14.89 -15.54
C ASP A 155 -17.48 15.38 -16.82
N ARG A 156 -17.24 14.48 -17.79
CA ARG A 156 -16.56 14.82 -19.05
C ARG A 156 -17.49 15.31 -20.17
N THR A 157 -18.80 15.23 -19.99
CA THR A 157 -19.77 15.51 -21.08
C THR A 157 -20.57 16.80 -20.93
N HIS A 158 -20.43 17.56 -19.85
CA HIS A 158 -21.17 18.82 -19.66
C HIS A 158 -20.24 20.02 -19.43
N THR A 159 -20.28 20.94 -20.38
CA THR A 159 -19.50 22.20 -20.49
C THR A 159 -19.83 23.27 -19.45
N VAL A 160 -20.53 22.99 -18.38
CA VAL A 160 -20.98 24.01 -17.40
C VAL A 160 -20.40 23.85 -16.01
N ASP A 161 -19.72 22.70 -15.69
CA ASP A 161 -19.21 22.39 -14.33
C ASP A 161 -17.68 22.28 -14.20
N ASP A 162 -16.93 22.98 -15.06
CA ASP A 162 -15.46 23.03 -15.00
C ASP A 162 -14.90 23.49 -13.63
N ILE A 163 -15.67 24.22 -12.84
CA ILE A 163 -15.27 24.72 -11.52
C ILE A 163 -15.29 23.55 -10.50
N ASN A 164 -16.34 22.75 -10.47
CA ASN A 164 -16.49 21.64 -9.54
C ASN A 164 -15.45 20.52 -9.80
N VAL A 165 -15.10 20.29 -11.06
CA VAL A 165 -14.07 19.30 -11.44
C VAL A 165 -12.67 19.75 -10.98
N ARG A 166 -12.36 21.04 -11.08
CA ARG A 166 -11.08 21.61 -10.61
C ARG A 166 -10.98 21.62 -9.09
N ASP A 167 -12.05 21.96 -8.39
CA ASP A 167 -12.09 21.94 -6.93
C ASP A 167 -11.92 20.52 -6.40
N ASN A 168 -12.55 19.53 -7.01
CA ASN A 168 -12.43 18.12 -6.67
C ASN A 168 -11.01 17.55 -6.94
N MET A 169 -10.37 17.97 -8.05
CA MET A 169 -8.96 17.63 -8.30
C MET A 169 -8.02 18.26 -7.27
N GLN A 170 -8.24 19.52 -6.89
CA GLN A 170 -7.47 20.18 -5.86
C GLN A 170 -7.65 19.53 -4.48
N GLU A 171 -8.86 19.13 -4.12
CA GLU A 171 -9.11 18.42 -2.86
C GLU A 171 -8.44 17.04 -2.81
N SER A 172 -8.47 16.28 -3.90
CA SER A 172 -7.85 14.95 -3.94
C SER A 172 -6.32 15.00 -3.97
N LEU A 173 -5.73 16.00 -4.63
CA LEU A 173 -4.30 16.31 -4.53
C LEU A 173 -3.92 16.69 -3.10
N SER A 174 -4.75 17.51 -2.46
CA SER A 174 -4.56 17.97 -1.09
C SER A 174 -4.51 16.82 -0.07
N LEU A 175 -5.24 15.71 -0.26
CA LEU A 175 -5.19 14.58 0.65
C LEU A 175 -3.91 13.75 0.48
N SER A 176 -3.47 13.49 -0.75
CA SER A 176 -2.22 12.75 -0.99
C SER A 176 -0.99 13.51 -0.48
N ASP A 177 -0.99 14.84 -0.60
CA ASP A 177 0.09 15.71 -0.13
C ASP A 177 0.22 15.72 1.40
N ARG A 178 -0.86 15.41 2.13
CA ARG A 178 -0.85 15.33 3.61
C ARG A 178 -0.18 14.08 4.17
N PHE A 179 0.10 13.09 3.34
CA PHE A 179 0.85 11.91 3.82
C PHE A 179 2.32 12.23 4.13
N GLY A 180 2.89 13.28 3.57
CA GLY A 180 4.29 13.68 3.78
C GLY A 180 5.31 12.77 3.10
N LEU A 181 5.04 11.47 2.94
CA LEU A 181 5.82 10.55 2.12
C LEU A 181 4.88 9.88 1.10
N ALA A 182 5.10 10.15 -0.18
CA ALA A 182 4.35 9.52 -1.26
C ALA A 182 5.31 8.73 -2.18
N VAL A 183 5.10 7.42 -2.27
CA VAL A 183 5.97 6.50 -3.01
C VAL A 183 5.22 5.89 -4.19
N CYS A 184 5.73 6.12 -5.40
CA CYS A 184 5.11 5.66 -6.64
C CYS A 184 5.61 4.29 -7.07
N TYR A 185 4.68 3.37 -7.34
CA TYR A 185 4.91 2.03 -7.86
C TYR A 185 4.33 1.91 -9.26
N THR A 186 5.15 2.09 -10.28
CA THR A 186 4.75 1.96 -11.70
C THR A 186 4.95 0.53 -12.19
N ILE A 187 4.26 0.16 -13.28
CA ILE A 187 4.52 -1.09 -13.99
C ILE A 187 6.02 -1.18 -14.34
N PRO A 188 6.68 -2.32 -14.06
CA PRO A 188 8.10 -2.48 -14.33
C PRO A 188 8.38 -2.44 -15.84
N SER A 189 9.58 -2.02 -16.21
CA SER A 189 10.07 -2.19 -17.57
C SER A 189 10.11 -3.67 -17.95
N LYS A 190 10.28 -3.99 -19.24
CA LYS A 190 10.43 -5.38 -19.67
C LYS A 190 11.60 -6.07 -18.95
N ASN A 191 12.73 -5.39 -18.84
CA ASN A 191 13.91 -5.96 -18.21
C ASN A 191 13.68 -6.21 -16.72
N ASP A 192 13.15 -5.22 -16.00
CA ASP A 192 12.84 -5.38 -14.57
C ASP A 192 11.81 -6.49 -14.32
N PHE A 193 10.81 -6.62 -15.22
CA PHE A 193 9.84 -7.71 -15.13
C PHE A 193 10.49 -9.08 -15.30
N LEU A 194 11.40 -9.23 -16.28
CA LEU A 194 12.13 -10.48 -16.51
C LEU A 194 13.07 -10.80 -15.35
N GLU A 195 13.75 -9.82 -14.77
CA GLU A 195 14.56 -10.01 -13.56
C GLU A 195 13.71 -10.56 -12.39
N ILE A 196 12.50 -10.03 -12.21
CA ILE A 196 11.56 -10.56 -11.21
C ILE A 196 11.19 -12.02 -11.52
N VAL A 197 10.93 -12.35 -12.79
CA VAL A 197 10.61 -13.73 -13.22
C VAL A 197 11.77 -14.66 -12.93
N TYR A 198 13.00 -14.30 -13.32
CA TYR A 198 14.19 -15.11 -13.10
C TYR A 198 14.46 -15.37 -11.63
N SER A 199 14.40 -14.33 -10.82
CA SER A 199 14.56 -14.44 -9.38
C SER A 199 13.51 -15.38 -8.74
N LEU A 200 12.24 -15.25 -9.12
CA LEU A 200 11.18 -16.13 -8.63
C LEU A 200 11.35 -17.58 -9.12
N ALA A 201 11.77 -17.78 -10.36
CA ALA A 201 12.02 -19.10 -10.92
C ALA A 201 13.18 -19.80 -10.20
N GLU A 202 14.27 -19.07 -9.92
CA GLU A 202 15.41 -19.57 -9.16
C GLU A 202 15.02 -19.95 -7.74
N GLN A 203 14.29 -19.11 -7.02
CA GLN A 203 13.78 -19.37 -5.67
C GLN A 203 12.92 -20.64 -5.60
N ARG A 204 12.21 -20.96 -6.69
CA ARG A 204 11.35 -22.15 -6.81
C ARG A 204 12.05 -23.36 -7.42
N GLY A 205 13.32 -23.23 -7.85
CA GLY A 205 14.09 -24.31 -8.45
C GLY A 205 13.61 -24.73 -9.84
N VAL A 206 13.03 -23.80 -10.61
CA VAL A 206 12.58 -24.05 -11.99
C VAL A 206 13.79 -24.32 -12.89
N LYS A 207 13.76 -25.44 -13.63
CA LYS A 207 14.84 -25.85 -14.53
C LYS A 207 14.50 -25.49 -15.98
N MET A 208 14.45 -24.20 -16.28
CA MET A 208 14.24 -23.67 -17.63
C MET A 208 15.35 -22.65 -17.93
N THR A 209 15.65 -22.48 -19.22
CA THR A 209 16.59 -21.44 -19.65
C THR A 209 15.97 -20.05 -19.49
N HIS A 210 16.79 -19.01 -19.39
CA HIS A 210 16.30 -17.63 -19.35
C HIS A 210 15.50 -17.26 -20.59
N GLU A 211 15.83 -17.82 -21.76
CA GLU A 211 15.11 -17.58 -23.02
C GLU A 211 13.70 -18.17 -22.98
N GLU A 212 13.57 -19.41 -22.51
CA GLU A 212 12.26 -20.07 -22.34
C GLU A 212 11.40 -19.35 -21.31
N LEU A 213 11.98 -18.98 -20.18
CA LEU A 213 11.29 -18.20 -19.15
C LEU A 213 10.84 -16.84 -19.66
N ALA A 214 11.70 -16.12 -20.40
CA ALA A 214 11.37 -14.81 -20.96
C ALA A 214 10.20 -14.90 -21.96
N LEU A 215 10.26 -15.87 -22.88
CA LEU A 215 9.21 -16.06 -23.88
C LEU A 215 7.87 -16.39 -23.22
N GLY A 216 7.86 -17.37 -22.32
CA GLY A 216 6.65 -17.77 -21.60
C GLY A 216 6.07 -16.66 -20.73
N ALA A 217 6.92 -15.93 -19.99
CA ALA A 217 6.50 -14.82 -19.15
C ALA A 217 5.89 -13.66 -19.95
N GLU A 218 6.46 -13.31 -21.11
CA GLU A 218 5.91 -12.28 -21.99
C GLU A 218 4.55 -12.70 -22.58
N GLN A 219 4.42 -13.94 -23.03
CA GLN A 219 3.14 -14.47 -23.51
C GLN A 219 2.08 -14.47 -22.40
N PHE A 220 2.44 -14.87 -21.19
CA PHE A 220 1.56 -14.86 -20.03
C PHE A 220 1.14 -13.44 -19.67
N ALA A 221 2.08 -12.49 -19.67
CA ALA A 221 1.80 -11.08 -19.37
C ALA A 221 0.83 -10.46 -20.39
N LEU A 222 0.98 -10.77 -21.68
CA LEU A 222 0.05 -10.34 -22.73
C LEU A 222 -1.37 -10.85 -22.48
N SER A 223 -1.53 -12.09 -22.02
CA SER A 223 -2.85 -12.69 -21.74
C SER A 223 -3.50 -12.17 -20.46
N ARG A 224 -2.71 -11.61 -19.51
CA ARG A 224 -3.15 -11.17 -18.18
C ARG A 224 -3.21 -9.64 -18.00
N GLY A 225 -3.08 -8.88 -19.07
CA GLY A 225 -3.23 -7.42 -19.05
C GLY A 225 -1.98 -6.65 -18.62
N GLY A 226 -0.79 -7.26 -18.69
CA GLY A 226 0.46 -6.54 -18.56
C GLY A 226 1.47 -7.14 -17.58
N ARG A 227 2.67 -6.56 -17.63
CA ARG A 227 3.79 -6.93 -16.76
C ARG A 227 3.58 -6.39 -15.36
N SER A 228 3.60 -7.26 -14.35
CA SER A 228 3.60 -6.86 -12.93
C SER A 228 4.26 -7.96 -12.10
N PRO A 229 4.77 -7.67 -10.90
CA PRO A 229 5.26 -8.69 -9.96
C PRO A 229 4.23 -9.79 -9.65
N ARG A 230 2.96 -9.42 -9.57
CA ARG A 230 1.87 -10.41 -9.43
C ARG A 230 1.78 -11.33 -10.64
N CYS A 231 1.87 -10.78 -11.84
CA CYS A 231 1.87 -11.55 -13.08
C CYS A 231 3.09 -12.49 -13.16
N ALA A 232 4.29 -12.00 -12.80
CA ALA A 232 5.49 -12.80 -12.74
C ALA A 232 5.33 -14.00 -11.78
N ARG A 233 4.81 -13.77 -10.58
CA ARG A 233 4.54 -14.84 -9.60
C ARG A 233 3.55 -15.86 -10.14
N GLN A 234 2.43 -15.42 -10.70
CA GLN A 234 1.41 -16.31 -11.27
C GLN A 234 1.96 -17.14 -12.43
N TYR A 235 2.81 -16.55 -13.26
CA TYR A 235 3.49 -17.29 -14.34
C TYR A 235 4.38 -18.39 -13.77
N VAL A 236 5.28 -18.05 -12.83
CA VAL A 236 6.17 -19.04 -12.24
C VAL A 236 5.40 -20.15 -11.52
N GLU A 237 4.32 -19.81 -10.80
CA GLU A 237 3.44 -20.78 -10.16
C GLU A 237 2.75 -21.70 -11.18
N SER A 238 2.37 -21.19 -12.35
CA SER A 238 1.74 -21.99 -13.42
C SER A 238 2.66 -23.03 -14.05
N LEU A 239 3.98 -22.93 -13.85
CA LEU A 239 4.93 -23.93 -14.36
C LEU A 239 4.92 -25.24 -13.56
N PHE A 240 4.23 -25.27 -12.42
CA PHE A 240 4.09 -26.44 -11.55
C PHE A 240 2.68 -27.10 -11.62
N CYS A 241 1.78 -26.54 -12.42
CA CYS A 241 0.47 -27.09 -12.71
C CYS A 241 0.51 -27.86 -14.03
#